data_1691b52e466fcb63950e3d353ec8db54
#
_entry.id   1691b52e466fcb63950e3d353ec8db54
#
_cell.length_a   1.000
_cell.length_b   1.000
_cell.length_c   1.000
_cell.angle_alpha   90.00
_cell.angle_beta   90.00
_cell.angle_gamma   90.00
#
_symmetry.space_group_name_H-M   'P 1'
#
loop_
_entity.id
_entity.type
_entity.pdbx_description
1 polymer ?
#
loop_
_entity_poly.entity_id
_entity_poly.type
_entity_poly.pdbx_seq_one_letter_code
_entity_poly.pdbx_strand_id
1 'polypeptide(L)'
;MVSGRCKALGKILVTSAWPYINYMPHLGTLIGSVLSADVVARYYRLKGEEVLYVTGSDEHGTPIEVEAVRRNVPPKQLTDENHAKVAELFDKWAIQFDNYTRTESPTHKEFVRKHLMQIYENRYIFTRETEMTYCENCQRFLPDRFVEGKCPYCGHEGARGDQCDACGRLLEPTKLIEPYCVICGNKPTIKKTKHWYFDLPKFSDKLLRYIEENKQLPDNARNFSLNLIREGLKPRALTRDTSWGIPAPFPGAEGKTIYVWVEAVLGYVSATIEYFRKHGDEEGWKSYWFDKNAKTLYFIGKDNIPFHTIILPALLLATHKGYNLPWNVSTTEFLQFREEAFSKSRRIGIWIDEALELFPADYWRYYLLATRPETKDTNFTWRNFI
;
A
#
# COMPACT_ATOMS: atom_id res chain seq x y z
N MET A 1 39.61 31.59 14.33
CA MET A 1 38.57 31.50 13.31
C MET A 1 38.35 30.02 12.96
N VAL A 2 37.37 29.39 13.58
CA VAL A 2 36.98 28.00 13.26
C VAL A 2 36.07 28.11 12.05
N SER A 3 36.56 27.75 10.87
CA SER A 3 35.70 27.63 9.67
C SER A 3 34.76 26.46 9.89
N GLY A 4 33.60 26.73 10.43
CA GLY A 4 32.50 25.78 10.44
C GLY A 4 32.10 25.50 8.99
N ARG A 5 32.58 24.38 8.43
CA ARG A 5 31.97 23.83 7.21
C ARG A 5 30.49 23.62 7.55
N CYS A 6 29.61 24.44 6.98
CA CYS A 6 28.21 24.12 6.93
C CYS A 6 28.10 22.71 6.33
N LYS A 7 27.78 21.72 7.19
CA LYS A 7 27.51 20.37 6.72
C LYS A 7 26.28 20.50 5.82
N ALA A 8 26.42 20.15 4.55
CA ALA A 8 25.25 20.13 3.67
C ALA A 8 24.18 19.28 4.35
N LEU A 9 22.99 19.85 4.53
CA LEU A 9 21.85 19.15 5.11
C LEU A 9 21.53 17.95 4.23
N GLY A 10 21.44 16.76 4.83
CA GLY A 10 21.00 15.57 4.11
C GLY A 10 19.50 15.68 3.81
N LYS A 11 19.09 15.34 2.59
CA LYS A 11 17.67 15.27 2.23
C LYS A 11 17.10 13.91 2.62
N ILE A 12 16.03 13.94 3.39
CA ILE A 12 15.39 12.73 3.91
C ILE A 12 13.91 12.76 3.57
N LEU A 13 13.49 11.83 2.71
CA LEU A 13 12.10 11.57 2.44
C LEU A 13 11.63 10.45 3.38
N VAL A 14 10.70 10.76 4.26
CA VAL A 14 10.02 9.80 5.12
C VAL A 14 8.64 9.52 4.53
N THR A 15 8.28 8.26 4.42
CA THR A 15 6.96 7.84 3.96
C THR A 15 6.41 6.71 4.83
N SER A 16 5.12 6.54 4.84
CA SER A 16 4.45 5.40 5.47
C SER A 16 3.50 4.74 4.48
N ALA A 17 3.30 3.42 4.59
CA ALA A 17 2.29 2.73 3.81
C ALA A 17 0.94 3.43 3.97
N TRP A 18 0.29 3.71 2.83
CA TRP A 18 -0.97 4.44 2.82
C TRP A 18 -2.09 3.58 3.41
N PRO A 19 -2.76 4.05 4.48
CA PRO A 19 -3.87 3.30 5.04
C PRO A 19 -5.00 3.14 4.05
N TYR A 20 -5.51 1.91 3.95
CA TYR A 20 -6.70 1.60 3.19
C TYR A 20 -7.94 2.08 3.93
N ILE A 21 -8.68 3.02 3.36
CA ILE A 21 -9.74 3.77 4.07
C ILE A 21 -11.16 3.29 3.81
N ASN A 22 -11.36 2.02 3.52
CA ASN A 22 -12.71 1.43 3.55
C ASN A 22 -13.36 1.51 4.96
N TYR A 23 -12.52 1.55 6.01
CA TYR A 23 -12.87 1.79 7.42
C TYR A 23 -11.78 2.65 8.09
N MET A 24 -12.05 3.10 9.33
CA MET A 24 -11.02 3.79 10.12
C MET A 24 -9.80 2.87 10.36
N PRO A 25 -8.60 3.41 10.37
CA PRO A 25 -7.40 2.66 10.76
C PRO A 25 -7.49 2.16 12.20
N HIS A 26 -6.81 1.06 12.50
CA HIS A 26 -6.66 0.52 13.85
C HIS A 26 -5.25 0.77 14.39
N LEU A 27 -5.03 0.53 15.68
CA LEU A 27 -3.73 0.75 16.33
C LEU A 27 -2.58 0.01 15.63
N GLY A 28 -2.82 -1.19 15.09
CA GLY A 28 -1.82 -1.93 14.31
C GLY A 28 -1.40 -1.19 13.02
N THR A 29 -2.35 -0.58 12.30
CA THR A 29 -2.06 0.27 11.15
C THR A 29 -1.25 1.51 11.57
N LEU A 30 -1.63 2.12 12.69
CA LEU A 30 -0.98 3.32 13.19
C LEU A 30 0.49 3.06 13.52
N ILE A 31 0.78 2.07 14.38
CA ILE A 31 2.17 1.75 14.77
C ILE A 31 2.95 1.10 13.64
N GLY A 32 2.28 0.31 12.81
CA GLY A 32 2.91 -0.38 11.68
C GLY A 32 3.47 0.56 10.62
N SER A 33 2.92 1.77 10.51
CA SER A 33 3.34 2.72 9.46
C SER A 33 3.40 4.16 9.94
N VAL A 34 2.27 4.80 10.16
CA VAL A 34 2.12 6.26 10.28
C VAL A 34 2.85 6.84 11.51
N LEU A 35 2.64 6.25 12.70
CA LEU A 35 3.26 6.73 13.93
C LEU A 35 4.77 6.50 13.96
N SER A 36 5.21 5.34 13.47
CA SER A 36 6.65 5.02 13.36
C SER A 36 7.36 6.00 12.44
N ALA A 37 6.74 6.37 11.32
CA ALA A 37 7.26 7.36 10.37
C ALA A 37 7.31 8.77 11.00
N ASP A 38 6.25 9.20 11.70
CA ASP A 38 6.20 10.50 12.37
C ASP A 38 7.36 10.69 13.35
N VAL A 39 7.63 9.70 14.18
CA VAL A 39 8.72 9.78 15.18
C VAL A 39 10.08 9.87 14.51
N VAL A 40 10.32 9.13 13.44
CA VAL A 40 11.59 9.18 12.71
C VAL A 40 11.72 10.49 11.94
N ALA A 41 10.64 11.03 11.37
CA ALA A 41 10.65 12.35 10.75
C ALA A 41 11.02 13.44 11.77
N ARG A 42 10.42 13.42 12.96
CA ARG A 42 10.76 14.34 14.07
C ARG A 42 12.22 14.21 14.50
N TYR A 43 12.71 12.97 14.65
CA TYR A 43 14.11 12.73 15.01
C TYR A 43 15.09 13.37 14.03
N TYR A 44 14.88 13.18 12.74
CA TYR A 44 15.77 13.78 11.74
C TYR A 44 15.63 15.30 11.65
N ARG A 45 14.43 15.86 11.85
CA ARG A 45 14.24 17.32 11.97
C ARG A 45 15.00 17.90 13.16
N LEU A 46 14.95 17.23 14.32
CA LEU A 46 15.73 17.62 15.51
C LEU A 46 17.24 17.55 15.29
N LYS A 47 17.71 16.67 14.40
CA LYS A 47 19.12 16.60 13.98
C LYS A 47 19.53 17.69 12.98
N GLY A 48 18.59 18.51 12.56
CA GLY A 48 18.84 19.58 11.58
C GLY A 48 18.93 19.08 10.14
N GLU A 49 18.36 17.92 9.80
CA GLU A 49 18.28 17.43 8.41
C GLU A 49 17.07 18.04 7.69
N GLU A 50 17.14 18.12 6.36
CA GLU A 50 16.01 18.55 5.53
C GLU A 50 15.06 17.37 5.33
N VAL A 51 13.96 17.35 6.09
CA VAL A 51 13.01 16.21 6.13
C VAL A 51 11.71 16.58 5.48
N LEU A 52 11.26 15.71 4.58
CA LEU A 52 9.93 15.76 4.00
C LEU A 52 9.18 14.46 4.38
N TYR A 53 8.07 14.58 5.12
CA TYR A 53 7.21 13.45 5.44
C TYR A 53 5.91 13.51 4.65
N VAL A 54 5.79 12.61 3.68
CA VAL A 54 4.60 12.49 2.83
C VAL A 54 3.93 11.13 2.99
N THR A 55 2.61 11.12 2.99
CA THR A 55 1.79 9.92 2.98
C THR A 55 0.40 10.25 2.41
N GLY A 56 -0.52 9.30 2.43
CA GLY A 56 -1.87 9.49 1.94
C GLY A 56 -2.81 8.36 2.31
N SER A 57 -4.03 8.42 1.78
CA SER A 57 -5.02 7.36 1.86
C SER A 57 -5.08 6.56 0.58
N ASP A 58 -5.15 5.23 0.71
CA ASP A 58 -5.45 4.32 -0.38
C ASP A 58 -6.97 4.14 -0.50
N GLU A 59 -7.52 4.53 -1.67
CA GLU A 59 -8.95 4.76 -1.87
C GLU A 59 -9.56 3.92 -2.99
N HIS A 60 -8.76 3.12 -3.69
CA HIS A 60 -9.23 2.37 -4.85
C HIS A 60 -9.39 0.87 -4.55
N GLY A 61 -9.92 0.15 -5.53
CA GLY A 61 -10.02 -1.31 -5.52
C GLY A 61 -11.28 -1.89 -4.88
N THR A 62 -11.36 -3.20 -4.96
CA THR A 62 -12.58 -3.97 -4.64
C THR A 62 -13.10 -3.81 -3.20
N PRO A 63 -12.26 -3.68 -2.14
CA PRO A 63 -12.80 -3.47 -0.79
C PRO A 63 -13.57 -2.17 -0.62
N ILE A 64 -13.18 -1.11 -1.33
CA ILE A 64 -13.93 0.16 -1.33
C ILE A 64 -15.26 -0.02 -2.08
N GLU A 65 -15.24 -0.63 -3.26
CA GLU A 65 -16.48 -0.86 -4.04
C GLU A 65 -17.48 -1.72 -3.25
N VAL A 66 -17.03 -2.81 -2.63
CA VAL A 66 -17.89 -3.70 -1.83
C VAL A 66 -18.49 -2.94 -0.64
N GLU A 67 -17.70 -2.15 0.07
CA GLU A 67 -18.20 -1.38 1.21
C GLU A 67 -19.16 -0.26 0.77
N ALA A 68 -18.88 0.39 -0.35
CA ALA A 68 -19.78 1.40 -0.93
C ALA A 68 -21.14 0.78 -1.31
N VAL A 69 -21.14 -0.41 -1.92
CA VAL A 69 -22.38 -1.15 -2.21
C VAL A 69 -23.14 -1.49 -0.93
N ARG A 70 -22.45 -1.98 0.12
CA ARG A 70 -23.08 -2.29 1.42
C ARG A 70 -23.72 -1.07 2.08
N ARG A 71 -23.12 0.10 1.95
CA ARG A 71 -23.62 1.37 2.48
C ARG A 71 -24.60 2.07 1.55
N ASN A 72 -24.80 1.55 0.34
CA ASN A 72 -25.61 2.19 -0.70
C ASN A 72 -25.19 3.63 -1.02
N VAL A 73 -23.88 3.86 -1.12
CA VAL A 73 -23.28 5.16 -1.46
C VAL A 73 -22.29 5.00 -2.62
N PRO A 74 -22.01 6.06 -3.40
CA PRO A 74 -20.93 6.02 -4.38
C PRO A 74 -19.56 5.80 -3.70
N PRO A 75 -18.62 5.03 -4.31
CA PRO A 75 -17.27 4.83 -3.77
C PRO A 75 -16.55 6.15 -3.46
N LYS A 76 -16.71 7.16 -4.32
CA LYS A 76 -16.11 8.49 -4.11
C LYS A 76 -16.62 9.16 -2.85
N GLN A 77 -17.92 9.11 -2.57
CA GLN A 77 -18.47 9.68 -1.36
C GLN A 77 -17.89 8.99 -0.11
N LEU A 78 -17.86 7.65 -0.11
CA LEU A 78 -17.28 6.87 0.99
C LEU A 78 -15.82 7.28 1.26
N THR A 79 -15.02 7.42 0.20
CA THR A 79 -13.60 7.75 0.37
C THR A 79 -13.39 9.21 0.73
N ASP A 80 -14.18 10.15 0.21
CA ASP A 80 -14.12 11.57 0.60
C ASP A 80 -14.40 11.77 2.09
N GLU A 81 -15.46 11.14 2.61
CA GLU A 81 -15.83 11.18 4.03
C GLU A 81 -14.75 10.55 4.92
N ASN A 82 -14.26 9.35 4.54
CA ASN A 82 -13.26 8.65 5.33
C ASN A 82 -11.90 9.35 5.28
N HIS A 83 -11.49 9.89 4.13
CA HIS A 83 -10.24 10.65 4.00
C HIS A 83 -10.22 11.87 4.93
N ALA A 84 -11.30 12.67 4.91
CA ALA A 84 -11.42 13.84 5.78
C ALA A 84 -11.38 13.45 7.26
N LYS A 85 -12.12 12.40 7.64
CA LYS A 85 -12.16 11.92 9.03
C LYS A 85 -10.81 11.38 9.49
N VAL A 86 -10.11 10.62 8.63
CA VAL A 86 -8.78 10.07 8.95
C VAL A 86 -7.74 11.19 9.08
N ALA A 87 -7.81 12.23 8.22
CA ALA A 87 -6.93 13.40 8.35
C ALA A 87 -7.13 14.12 9.70
N GLU A 88 -8.38 14.37 10.11
CA GLU A 88 -8.70 14.94 11.42
C GLU A 88 -8.20 14.08 12.59
N LEU A 89 -8.36 12.75 12.47
CA LEU A 89 -7.86 11.83 13.49
C LEU A 89 -6.34 11.86 13.60
N PHE A 90 -5.63 11.87 12.49
CA PHE A 90 -4.16 11.97 12.51
C PHE A 90 -3.67 13.27 13.13
N ASP A 91 -4.39 14.38 12.94
CA ASP A 91 -4.10 15.64 13.64
C ASP A 91 -4.28 15.48 15.16
N LYS A 92 -5.39 14.88 15.61
CA LYS A 92 -5.63 14.55 17.03
C LYS A 92 -4.59 13.58 17.62
N TRP A 93 -4.02 12.70 16.80
CA TRP A 93 -2.89 11.84 17.15
C TRP A 93 -1.54 12.57 17.13
N ALA A 94 -1.53 13.89 16.87
CA ALA A 94 -0.35 14.74 16.73
C ALA A 94 0.64 14.21 15.70
N ILE A 95 0.19 13.63 14.59
CA ILE A 95 1.03 13.25 13.46
C ILE A 95 1.34 14.48 12.60
N GLN A 96 2.60 14.70 12.26
CA GLN A 96 3.05 15.90 11.55
C GLN A 96 3.53 15.57 10.14
N PHE A 97 2.59 15.46 9.21
CA PHE A 97 2.88 15.37 7.78
C PHE A 97 3.25 16.73 7.18
N ASP A 98 4.10 16.72 6.15
CA ASP A 98 4.25 17.85 5.24
C ASP A 98 3.22 17.77 4.11
N ASN A 99 2.83 16.56 3.69
CA ASN A 99 1.71 16.35 2.77
C ASN A 99 0.99 15.03 3.09
N TYR A 100 -0.29 15.14 3.46
CA TYR A 100 -1.23 14.03 3.52
C TYR A 100 -2.17 14.14 2.32
N THR A 101 -2.04 13.22 1.38
CA THR A 101 -2.78 13.20 0.11
C THR A 101 -3.62 11.94 -0.05
N ARG A 102 -4.00 11.57 -1.27
CA ARG A 102 -4.91 10.47 -1.56
C ARG A 102 -4.68 9.91 -2.96
N THR A 103 -5.03 8.63 -3.21
CA THR A 103 -4.95 8.05 -4.55
C THR A 103 -5.95 8.68 -5.52
N GLU A 104 -7.03 9.29 -5.03
CA GLU A 104 -7.98 10.08 -5.82
C GLU A 104 -7.44 11.46 -6.28
N SER A 105 -6.26 11.88 -5.77
CA SER A 105 -5.64 13.15 -6.19
C SER A 105 -5.39 13.20 -7.71
N PRO A 106 -5.74 14.31 -8.38
CA PRO A 106 -5.43 14.51 -9.80
C PRO A 106 -3.92 14.34 -10.11
N THR A 107 -3.04 14.83 -9.23
CA THR A 107 -1.59 14.69 -9.36
C THR A 107 -1.18 13.22 -9.33
N HIS A 108 -1.76 12.41 -8.44
CA HIS A 108 -1.48 10.98 -8.38
C HIS A 108 -1.93 10.27 -9.65
N LYS A 109 -3.17 10.47 -10.07
CA LYS A 109 -3.73 9.86 -11.29
C LYS A 109 -2.93 10.21 -12.54
N GLU A 110 -2.54 11.47 -12.69
CA GLU A 110 -1.70 11.94 -13.79
C GLU A 110 -0.33 11.24 -13.77
N PHE A 111 0.32 11.23 -12.61
CA PHE A 111 1.65 10.63 -12.45
C PHE A 111 1.63 9.14 -12.75
N VAL A 112 0.70 8.38 -12.16
CA VAL A 112 0.58 6.92 -12.37
C VAL A 112 0.38 6.59 -13.85
N ARG A 113 -0.54 7.29 -14.52
CA ARG A 113 -0.81 7.06 -15.95
C ARG A 113 0.44 7.32 -16.80
N LYS A 114 1.13 8.45 -16.60
CA LYS A 114 2.38 8.78 -17.31
C LYS A 114 3.50 7.78 -17.03
N HIS A 115 3.65 7.39 -15.77
CA HIS A 115 4.68 6.44 -15.35
C HIS A 115 4.49 5.07 -15.97
N LEU A 116 3.26 4.54 -15.94
CA LEU A 116 2.95 3.24 -16.53
C LEU A 116 3.00 3.25 -18.06
N MET A 117 2.63 4.36 -18.71
CA MET A 117 2.82 4.51 -20.17
C MET A 117 4.29 4.48 -20.56
N GLN A 118 5.17 5.14 -19.79
CA GLN A 118 6.61 5.06 -20.04
C GLN A 118 7.13 3.61 -19.93
N ILE A 119 6.64 2.83 -18.95
CA ILE A 119 7.00 1.40 -18.80
C ILE A 119 6.48 0.57 -19.98
N TYR A 120 5.28 0.90 -20.47
CA TYR A 120 4.69 0.26 -21.66
C TYR A 120 5.52 0.55 -22.92
N GLU A 121 5.89 1.79 -23.16
CA GLU A 121 6.76 2.21 -24.27
C GLU A 121 8.14 1.55 -24.20
N ASN A 122 8.67 1.33 -23.01
CA ASN A 122 9.90 0.59 -22.77
C ASN A 122 9.76 -0.95 -22.95
N ARG A 123 8.57 -1.44 -23.37
CA ARG A 123 8.26 -2.85 -23.66
C ARG A 123 8.41 -3.80 -22.46
N TYR A 124 8.13 -3.32 -21.26
CA TYR A 124 8.06 -4.15 -20.05
C TYR A 124 6.62 -4.53 -19.68
N ILE A 125 5.64 -4.15 -20.49
CA ILE A 125 4.23 -4.52 -20.30
C ILE A 125 3.76 -5.28 -21.54
N PHE A 126 3.12 -6.42 -21.31
CA PHE A 126 2.53 -7.27 -22.34
C PHE A 126 1.10 -7.67 -21.97
N THR A 127 0.36 -8.21 -22.92
CA THR A 127 -1.03 -8.64 -22.70
C THR A 127 -1.14 -10.15 -22.57
N ARG A 128 -2.09 -10.60 -21.75
CA ARG A 128 -2.46 -12.02 -21.63
C ARG A 128 -3.95 -12.14 -21.44
N GLU A 129 -4.57 -13.11 -22.08
CA GLU A 129 -5.93 -13.55 -21.75
C GLU A 129 -5.90 -14.43 -20.50
N THR A 130 -6.90 -14.25 -19.65
CA THR A 130 -7.09 -15.03 -18.43
C THR A 130 -8.58 -15.32 -18.25
N GLU A 131 -8.89 -16.42 -17.60
CA GLU A 131 -10.26 -16.77 -17.21
C GLU A 131 -10.58 -16.13 -15.85
N MET A 132 -11.75 -15.49 -15.78
CA MET A 132 -12.22 -14.82 -14.58
C MET A 132 -13.70 -15.14 -14.34
N THR A 133 -14.10 -15.12 -13.08
CA THR A 133 -15.51 -15.23 -12.69
C THR A 133 -16.28 -14.00 -13.18
N TYR A 134 -17.47 -14.24 -13.76
CA TYR A 134 -18.35 -13.22 -14.31
C TYR A 134 -19.79 -13.43 -13.82
N CYS A 135 -20.43 -12.38 -13.37
CA CYS A 135 -21.84 -12.41 -12.98
C CYS A 135 -22.72 -11.93 -14.13
N GLU A 136 -23.55 -12.85 -14.67
CA GLU A 136 -24.49 -12.50 -15.76
C GLU A 136 -25.59 -11.54 -15.27
N ASN A 137 -26.01 -11.65 -14.00
CA ASN A 137 -27.04 -10.77 -13.46
C ASN A 137 -26.53 -9.34 -13.22
N CYS A 138 -25.30 -9.20 -12.69
CA CYS A 138 -24.68 -7.88 -12.48
C CYS A 138 -23.92 -7.36 -13.71
N GLN A 139 -23.82 -8.16 -14.78
CA GLN A 139 -23.10 -7.88 -16.03
C GLN A 139 -21.67 -7.36 -15.80
N ARG A 140 -20.94 -8.02 -14.85
CA ARG A 140 -19.58 -7.62 -14.52
C ARG A 140 -18.69 -8.81 -14.17
N PHE A 141 -17.37 -8.65 -14.37
CA PHE A 141 -16.38 -9.54 -13.79
C PHE A 141 -16.37 -9.40 -12.27
N LEU A 142 -16.03 -10.50 -11.60
CA LEU A 142 -15.98 -10.58 -10.14
C LEU A 142 -14.53 -10.83 -9.68
N PRO A 143 -13.66 -9.82 -9.69
CA PRO A 143 -12.31 -9.97 -9.17
C PRO A 143 -12.32 -10.06 -7.64
N ASP A 144 -11.39 -10.85 -7.11
CA ASP A 144 -11.01 -10.88 -5.70
C ASP A 144 -12.23 -11.04 -4.75
N ARG A 145 -12.66 -9.94 -4.11
CA ARG A 145 -13.68 -9.93 -3.05
C ARG A 145 -15.12 -9.80 -3.54
N PHE A 146 -15.34 -9.76 -4.84
CA PHE A 146 -16.70 -9.80 -5.40
C PHE A 146 -17.25 -11.20 -5.57
N VAL A 147 -16.44 -12.24 -5.33
CA VAL A 147 -16.88 -13.63 -5.30
C VAL A 147 -16.48 -14.27 -3.98
N GLU A 148 -17.39 -15.00 -3.40
CA GLU A 148 -17.19 -15.83 -2.22
C GLU A 148 -17.66 -17.25 -2.52
N GLY A 149 -17.18 -18.22 -1.72
CA GLY A 149 -17.53 -19.62 -1.85
C GLY A 149 -16.86 -20.46 -0.78
N LYS A 150 -16.76 -21.78 -0.98
CA LYS A 150 -16.02 -22.66 -0.06
C LYS A 150 -14.55 -22.74 -0.48
N CYS A 151 -13.65 -22.67 0.49
CA CYS A 151 -12.22 -22.85 0.26
C CYS A 151 -11.93 -24.26 -0.26
N PRO A 152 -11.25 -24.42 -1.41
CA PRO A 152 -10.93 -25.75 -1.94
C PRO A 152 -9.91 -26.53 -1.11
N TYR A 153 -9.23 -25.86 -0.15
CA TYR A 153 -8.19 -26.47 0.67
C TYR A 153 -8.65 -26.89 2.07
N CYS A 154 -9.51 -26.10 2.71
CA CYS A 154 -9.94 -26.37 4.09
C CYS A 154 -11.47 -26.45 4.28
N GLY A 155 -12.25 -26.24 3.21
CA GLY A 155 -13.72 -26.31 3.27
C GLY A 155 -14.41 -25.13 3.96
N HIS A 156 -13.64 -24.10 4.40
CA HIS A 156 -14.21 -22.93 5.06
C HIS A 156 -15.25 -22.24 4.15
N GLU A 157 -16.45 -22.00 4.67
CA GLU A 157 -17.53 -21.28 3.98
C GLU A 157 -17.31 -19.78 4.03
N GLY A 158 -17.68 -19.05 2.96
CA GLY A 158 -17.44 -17.61 2.86
C GLY A 158 -15.97 -17.26 2.58
N ALA A 159 -15.19 -18.19 2.04
CA ALA A 159 -13.84 -17.89 1.57
C ALA A 159 -13.90 -16.93 0.38
N ARG A 160 -13.08 -15.87 0.44
CA ARG A 160 -13.00 -14.84 -0.59
C ARG A 160 -12.13 -15.30 -1.76
N GLY A 161 -12.34 -14.71 -2.94
CA GLY A 161 -11.63 -15.09 -4.15
C GLY A 161 -10.11 -14.80 -4.13
N ASP A 162 -9.60 -14.00 -3.20
CA ASP A 162 -8.18 -13.63 -3.07
C ASP A 162 -7.43 -14.49 -2.01
N GLN A 163 -8.05 -14.71 -0.86
CA GLN A 163 -7.44 -15.43 0.25
C GLN A 163 -8.49 -16.01 1.19
N CYS A 164 -8.20 -17.19 1.74
CA CYS A 164 -9.04 -17.81 2.77
C CYS A 164 -8.71 -17.24 4.15
N ASP A 165 -9.71 -16.65 4.81
CA ASP A 165 -9.55 -16.08 6.16
C ASP A 165 -9.25 -17.15 7.24
N ALA A 166 -9.61 -18.43 6.99
CA ALA A 166 -9.40 -19.52 7.95
C ALA A 166 -8.04 -20.18 7.85
N CYS A 167 -7.58 -20.52 6.63
CA CYS A 167 -6.29 -21.23 6.45
C CYS A 167 -5.18 -20.35 5.88
N GLY A 168 -5.45 -19.07 5.57
CA GLY A 168 -4.49 -18.10 5.07
C GLY A 168 -3.97 -18.34 3.64
N ARG A 169 -4.44 -19.39 2.94
CA ARG A 169 -3.97 -19.69 1.59
C ARG A 169 -4.53 -18.71 0.57
N LEU A 170 -3.68 -18.30 -0.37
CA LEU A 170 -4.11 -17.56 -1.54
C LEU A 170 -5.04 -18.42 -2.40
N LEU A 171 -6.10 -17.80 -2.88
CA LEU A 171 -7.13 -18.45 -3.69
C LEU A 171 -7.19 -17.83 -5.08
N GLU A 172 -7.76 -18.59 -6.00
CA GLU A 172 -8.15 -18.13 -7.33
C GLU A 172 -9.67 -18.13 -7.38
N PRO A 173 -10.34 -17.03 -7.76
CA PRO A 173 -11.80 -16.93 -7.81
C PRO A 173 -12.47 -18.09 -8.55
N THR A 174 -11.83 -18.54 -9.64
CA THR A 174 -12.33 -19.63 -10.50
C THR A 174 -12.23 -21.03 -9.86
N LYS A 175 -11.50 -21.17 -8.75
CA LYS A 175 -11.31 -22.46 -8.05
C LYS A 175 -12.13 -22.60 -6.78
N LEU A 176 -12.88 -21.57 -6.39
CA LEU A 176 -13.79 -21.67 -5.26
C LEU A 176 -14.86 -22.72 -5.51
N ILE A 177 -15.21 -23.45 -4.46
CA ILE A 177 -16.31 -24.43 -4.49
C ILE A 177 -17.61 -23.67 -4.21
N GLU A 178 -18.65 -23.94 -5.00
CA GLU A 178 -19.96 -23.27 -4.90
C GLU A 178 -19.84 -21.73 -4.86
N PRO A 179 -19.15 -21.10 -5.84
CA PRO A 179 -18.94 -19.67 -5.81
C PRO A 179 -20.26 -18.91 -6.02
N TYR A 180 -20.39 -17.76 -5.35
CA TYR A 180 -21.50 -16.83 -5.54
C TYR A 180 -21.02 -15.38 -5.61
N CYS A 181 -21.77 -14.56 -6.34
CA CYS A 181 -21.57 -13.13 -6.44
C CYS A 181 -21.95 -12.43 -5.13
N VAL A 182 -21.06 -11.69 -4.50
CA VAL A 182 -21.32 -10.98 -3.23
C VAL A 182 -22.42 -9.92 -3.37
N ILE A 183 -22.65 -9.40 -4.59
CA ILE A 183 -23.64 -8.34 -4.83
C ILE A 183 -25.07 -8.90 -4.91
N CYS A 184 -25.28 -9.99 -5.66
CA CYS A 184 -26.62 -10.48 -5.97
C CYS A 184 -26.88 -11.94 -5.56
N GLY A 185 -25.90 -12.64 -4.99
CA GLY A 185 -26.00 -14.04 -4.56
C GLY A 185 -25.98 -15.07 -5.70
N ASN A 186 -26.03 -14.65 -6.98
CA ASN A 186 -26.10 -15.59 -8.09
C ASN A 186 -24.77 -16.29 -8.33
N LYS A 187 -24.85 -17.53 -8.85
CA LYS A 187 -23.68 -18.31 -9.27
C LYS A 187 -23.02 -17.64 -10.47
N PRO A 188 -21.70 -17.35 -10.43
CA PRO A 188 -20.99 -16.77 -11.56
C PRO A 188 -20.69 -17.81 -12.64
N THR A 189 -20.49 -17.32 -13.87
CA THR A 189 -19.90 -18.05 -15.00
C THR A 189 -18.42 -17.73 -15.11
N ILE A 190 -17.69 -18.41 -16.01
CA ILE A 190 -16.30 -18.11 -16.31
C ILE A 190 -16.25 -17.49 -17.71
N LYS A 191 -15.62 -16.33 -17.83
CA LYS A 191 -15.38 -15.65 -19.11
C LYS A 191 -13.90 -15.29 -19.25
N LYS A 192 -13.44 -15.22 -20.51
CA LYS A 192 -12.09 -14.72 -20.81
C LYS A 192 -12.08 -13.21 -20.77
N THR A 193 -11.01 -12.66 -20.21
CA THR A 193 -10.70 -11.25 -20.20
C THR A 193 -9.22 -11.02 -20.49
N LYS A 194 -8.87 -9.89 -21.12
CA LYS A 194 -7.49 -9.55 -21.44
C LYS A 194 -6.97 -8.58 -20.40
N HIS A 195 -5.80 -8.89 -19.81
CA HIS A 195 -5.11 -8.02 -18.87
C HIS A 195 -3.71 -7.66 -19.34
N TRP A 196 -3.19 -6.53 -18.85
CA TRP A 196 -1.82 -6.05 -19.04
C TRP A 196 -0.97 -6.49 -17.87
N TYR A 197 0.17 -7.10 -18.18
CA TYR A 197 1.09 -7.69 -17.22
C TYR A 197 2.44 -6.99 -17.27
N PHE A 198 2.96 -6.63 -16.13
CA PHE A 198 4.34 -6.16 -15.97
C PHE A 198 5.28 -7.36 -15.96
N ASP A 199 6.31 -7.31 -16.80
CA ASP A 199 7.33 -8.36 -16.94
C ASP A 199 8.36 -8.24 -15.82
N LEU A 200 7.92 -8.48 -14.59
CA LEU A 200 8.72 -8.37 -13.37
C LEU A 200 9.98 -9.27 -13.40
N PRO A 201 9.95 -10.49 -13.98
CA PRO A 201 11.14 -11.34 -14.08
C PRO A 201 12.35 -10.68 -14.75
N LYS A 202 12.14 -9.75 -15.69
CA LYS A 202 13.25 -9.01 -16.35
C LYS A 202 14.08 -8.15 -15.40
N PHE A 203 13.60 -7.92 -14.18
CA PHE A 203 14.28 -7.11 -13.17
C PHE A 203 14.96 -7.94 -12.09
N SER A 204 14.88 -9.29 -12.12
CA SER A 204 15.38 -10.18 -11.07
C SER A 204 16.84 -9.90 -10.68
N ASP A 205 17.75 -9.81 -11.65
CA ASP A 205 19.18 -9.57 -11.38
C ASP A 205 19.45 -8.17 -10.79
N LYS A 206 18.71 -7.15 -11.28
CA LYS A 206 18.84 -5.79 -10.77
C LYS A 206 18.30 -5.67 -9.34
N LEU A 207 17.19 -6.35 -9.06
CA LEU A 207 16.58 -6.40 -7.73
C LEU A 207 17.45 -7.19 -6.76
N LEU A 208 18.01 -8.32 -7.18
CA LEU A 208 18.93 -9.11 -6.38
C LEU A 208 20.12 -8.27 -5.95
N ARG A 209 20.77 -7.61 -6.90
CA ARG A 209 21.90 -6.71 -6.63
C ARG A 209 21.50 -5.59 -5.67
N TYR A 210 20.36 -4.91 -5.91
CA TYR A 210 19.85 -3.85 -5.02
C TYR A 210 19.68 -4.36 -3.58
N ILE A 211 19.08 -5.55 -3.38
CA ILE A 211 18.85 -6.09 -2.04
C ILE A 211 20.17 -6.52 -1.36
N GLU A 212 21.09 -7.12 -2.10
CA GLU A 212 22.39 -7.57 -1.56
C GLU A 212 23.31 -6.41 -1.18
N GLU A 213 23.35 -5.35 -1.99
CA GLU A 213 24.18 -4.18 -1.77
C GLU A 213 23.60 -3.21 -0.72
N ASN A 214 22.27 -3.18 -0.56
CA ASN A 214 21.61 -2.27 0.38
C ASN A 214 21.70 -2.77 1.83
N LYS A 215 22.71 -2.31 2.55
CA LYS A 215 22.94 -2.67 3.96
C LYS A 215 21.98 -2.00 4.96
N GLN A 216 21.11 -1.11 4.49
CA GLN A 216 20.15 -0.40 5.33
C GLN A 216 18.81 -1.15 5.47
N LEU A 217 18.57 -2.16 4.63
CA LEU A 217 17.37 -2.98 4.75
C LEU A 217 17.45 -3.83 6.03
N PRO A 218 16.40 -3.86 6.87
CA PRO A 218 16.32 -4.76 8.02
C PRO A 218 16.27 -6.23 7.55
N ASP A 219 16.71 -7.13 8.42
CA ASP A 219 16.91 -8.54 8.08
C ASP A 219 15.63 -9.23 7.60
N ASN A 220 14.48 -8.92 8.21
CA ASN A 220 13.19 -9.49 7.78
C ASN A 220 12.84 -9.08 6.34
N ALA A 221 12.96 -7.80 5.99
CA ALA A 221 12.72 -7.31 4.63
C ALA A 221 13.72 -7.89 3.63
N ARG A 222 15.02 -7.91 4.00
CA ARG A 222 16.10 -8.46 3.18
C ARG A 222 15.88 -9.95 2.88
N ASN A 223 15.72 -10.77 3.92
CA ASN A 223 15.62 -12.22 3.79
C ASN A 223 14.37 -12.63 3.03
N PHE A 224 13.22 -12.00 3.32
CA PHE A 224 11.99 -12.21 2.57
C PHE A 224 12.19 -11.95 1.08
N SER A 225 12.79 -10.80 0.75
CA SER A 225 12.99 -10.38 -0.64
C SER A 225 13.95 -11.29 -1.40
N LEU A 226 15.06 -11.72 -0.79
CA LEU A 226 16.01 -12.66 -1.38
C LEU A 226 15.34 -14.02 -1.66
N ASN A 227 14.54 -14.53 -0.74
CA ASN A 227 13.82 -15.78 -0.92
C ASN A 227 12.82 -15.67 -2.07
N LEU A 228 12.03 -14.58 -2.13
CA LEU A 228 11.07 -14.37 -3.21
C LEU A 228 11.73 -14.28 -4.60
N ILE A 229 12.90 -13.63 -4.70
CA ILE A 229 13.66 -13.56 -5.96
C ILE A 229 14.19 -14.95 -6.35
N ARG A 230 14.73 -15.73 -5.39
CA ARG A 230 15.27 -17.08 -5.62
C ARG A 230 14.20 -18.09 -6.02
N GLU A 231 12.99 -17.97 -5.50
CA GLU A 231 11.84 -18.78 -5.92
C GLU A 231 11.38 -18.48 -7.35
N GLY A 232 11.82 -17.36 -7.92
CA GLY A 232 11.49 -16.90 -9.27
C GLY A 232 10.31 -15.94 -9.30
N LEU A 233 10.62 -14.71 -9.69
CA LEU A 233 9.60 -13.67 -9.88
C LEU A 233 8.68 -14.02 -11.04
N LYS A 234 7.39 -13.69 -10.90
CA LYS A 234 6.37 -13.92 -11.93
C LYS A 234 5.82 -12.61 -12.46
N PRO A 235 5.39 -12.55 -13.72
CA PRO A 235 4.69 -11.37 -14.24
C PRO A 235 3.50 -10.99 -13.36
N ARG A 236 3.28 -9.68 -13.18
CA ARG A 236 2.21 -9.14 -12.34
C ARG A 236 1.15 -8.44 -13.19
N ALA A 237 -0.12 -8.83 -13.00
CA ALA A 237 -1.23 -8.15 -13.65
C ALA A 237 -1.37 -6.72 -13.13
N LEU A 238 -1.32 -5.75 -14.06
CA LEU A 238 -1.44 -4.32 -13.78
C LEU A 238 -2.87 -3.81 -13.84
N THR A 239 -3.78 -4.56 -14.46
CA THR A 239 -5.16 -4.12 -14.67
C THR A 239 -6.15 -5.01 -13.95
N ARG A 240 -7.32 -4.45 -13.67
CA ARG A 240 -8.49 -5.14 -13.10
C ARG A 240 -9.75 -4.76 -13.87
N ASP A 241 -10.72 -5.68 -13.89
CA ASP A 241 -12.07 -5.44 -14.40
C ASP A 241 -12.95 -4.83 -13.30
N THR A 242 -12.61 -3.62 -12.90
CA THR A 242 -13.33 -2.83 -11.89
C THR A 242 -13.66 -1.45 -12.43
N SER A 243 -14.61 -0.76 -11.80
CA SER A 243 -15.04 0.57 -12.22
C SER A 243 -14.44 1.68 -11.34
N TRP A 244 -13.98 1.34 -10.13
CA TRP A 244 -13.42 2.29 -9.18
C TRP A 244 -11.90 2.16 -9.09
N GLY A 245 -11.19 3.14 -9.59
CA GLY A 245 -9.73 3.19 -9.68
C GLY A 245 -9.24 4.08 -10.80
N ILE A 246 -7.93 4.12 -11.02
CA ILE A 246 -7.34 4.87 -12.13
C ILE A 246 -7.60 4.13 -13.44
N PRO A 247 -8.24 4.76 -14.45
CA PRO A 247 -8.40 4.14 -15.75
C PRO A 247 -7.06 3.73 -16.36
N ALA A 248 -6.96 2.49 -16.81
CA ALA A 248 -5.74 1.95 -17.41
C ALA A 248 -5.37 2.73 -18.68
N PRO A 249 -4.12 3.25 -18.79
CA PRO A 249 -3.75 4.14 -19.89
C PRO A 249 -3.36 3.40 -21.18
N PHE A 250 -3.37 2.07 -21.18
CA PHE A 250 -2.85 1.27 -22.28
C PHE A 250 -3.83 1.19 -23.46
N PRO A 251 -3.34 1.17 -24.71
CA PRO A 251 -4.21 0.96 -25.88
C PRO A 251 -5.02 -0.34 -25.77
N GLY A 252 -6.33 -0.25 -25.93
CA GLY A 252 -7.26 -1.37 -25.85
C GLY A 252 -7.59 -1.82 -24.41
N ALA A 253 -7.31 -0.98 -23.39
CA ALA A 253 -7.61 -1.24 -21.99
C ALA A 253 -8.86 -0.50 -21.50
N GLU A 254 -9.72 -0.05 -22.41
CA GLU A 254 -10.96 0.66 -22.09
C GLU A 254 -11.82 -0.19 -21.13
N GLY A 255 -12.39 0.46 -20.11
CA GLY A 255 -13.21 -0.19 -19.09
C GLY A 255 -12.42 -0.94 -18.01
N LYS A 256 -11.08 -0.85 -18.02
CA LYS A 256 -10.23 -1.44 -16.98
C LYS A 256 -9.57 -0.36 -16.12
N THR A 257 -9.31 -0.70 -14.86
CA THR A 257 -8.56 0.15 -13.94
C THR A 257 -7.19 -0.45 -13.64
N ILE A 258 -6.28 0.40 -13.18
CA ILE A 258 -4.99 -0.06 -12.64
C ILE A 258 -5.21 -0.79 -11.30
N TYR A 259 -4.43 -1.84 -11.09
CA TYR A 259 -4.45 -2.57 -9.83
C TYR A 259 -3.95 -1.70 -8.69
N VAL A 260 -4.76 -1.55 -7.65
CA VAL A 260 -4.55 -0.61 -6.54
C VAL A 260 -3.16 -0.72 -5.90
N TRP A 261 -2.64 -1.91 -5.65
CA TRP A 261 -1.32 -2.09 -5.04
C TRP A 261 -0.15 -1.64 -5.91
N VAL A 262 -0.35 -1.56 -7.24
CA VAL A 262 0.66 -1.03 -8.17
C VAL A 262 0.63 0.50 -8.18
N GLU A 263 -0.55 1.11 -8.15
CA GLU A 263 -0.68 2.56 -8.12
C GLU A 263 -0.28 3.13 -6.76
N ALA A 264 -0.72 2.50 -5.65
CA ALA A 264 -0.49 2.99 -4.30
C ALA A 264 1.01 3.17 -3.97
N VAL A 265 1.88 2.24 -4.40
CA VAL A 265 3.33 2.40 -4.18
C VAL A 265 3.95 3.53 -5.00
N LEU A 266 3.34 3.94 -6.09
CA LEU A 266 3.73 5.13 -6.86
C LEU A 266 3.25 6.43 -6.18
N GLY A 267 2.37 6.32 -5.21
CA GLY A 267 1.85 7.41 -4.41
C GLY A 267 2.92 8.20 -3.69
N TYR A 268 4.01 7.57 -3.28
CA TYR A 268 5.12 8.25 -2.61
C TYR A 268 5.79 9.31 -3.50
N VAL A 269 5.94 9.00 -4.79
CA VAL A 269 6.48 9.96 -5.77
C VAL A 269 5.47 11.07 -6.01
N SER A 270 4.21 10.72 -6.27
CA SER A 270 3.17 11.72 -6.58
C SER A 270 2.86 12.63 -5.39
N ALA A 271 2.91 12.12 -4.15
CA ALA A 271 2.74 12.94 -2.95
C ALA A 271 3.88 13.95 -2.77
N THR A 272 5.10 13.56 -3.14
CA THR A 272 6.24 14.48 -3.17
C THR A 272 6.05 15.55 -4.25
N ILE A 273 5.64 15.17 -5.45
CA ILE A 273 5.32 16.11 -6.55
C ILE A 273 4.22 17.09 -6.11
N GLU A 274 3.15 16.57 -5.51
CA GLU A 274 2.03 17.39 -5.05
C GLU A 274 2.44 18.40 -3.98
N TYR A 275 3.31 17.99 -3.03
CA TYR A 275 3.86 18.89 -2.03
C TYR A 275 4.57 20.08 -2.69
N PHE A 276 5.49 19.82 -3.59
CA PHE A 276 6.25 20.89 -4.25
C PHE A 276 5.38 21.77 -5.15
N ARG A 277 4.42 21.21 -5.86
CA ARG A 277 3.43 21.99 -6.65
C ARG A 277 2.63 22.94 -5.77
N LYS A 278 2.18 22.50 -4.59
CA LYS A 278 1.48 23.36 -3.62
C LYS A 278 2.32 24.52 -3.13
N HIS A 279 3.64 24.40 -3.20
CA HIS A 279 4.60 25.44 -2.81
C HIS A 279 5.17 26.22 -4.02
N GLY A 280 4.62 26.04 -5.22
CA GLY A 280 5.03 26.75 -6.42
C GLY A 280 6.35 26.27 -7.04
N ASP A 281 6.84 25.10 -6.68
CA ASP A 281 8.07 24.49 -7.20
C ASP A 281 7.77 23.19 -7.96
N GLU A 282 7.75 23.25 -9.27
CA GLU A 282 7.44 22.09 -10.14
C GLU A 282 8.58 21.04 -10.17
N GLU A 283 9.79 21.40 -9.77
CA GLU A 283 10.99 20.58 -9.96
C GLU A 283 11.63 20.08 -8.65
N GLY A 284 11.31 20.70 -7.50
CA GLY A 284 11.95 20.44 -6.22
C GLY A 284 11.87 18.98 -5.76
N TRP A 285 10.78 18.28 -6.11
CA TRP A 285 10.61 16.85 -5.82
C TRP A 285 11.75 15.98 -6.37
N LYS A 286 12.39 16.39 -7.47
CA LYS A 286 13.50 15.67 -8.10
C LYS A 286 14.71 15.56 -7.18
N SER A 287 14.91 16.52 -6.30
CA SER A 287 16.02 16.52 -5.33
C SER A 287 15.92 15.38 -4.29
N TYR A 288 14.74 14.81 -4.07
CA TYR A 288 14.54 13.63 -3.22
C TYR A 288 14.61 12.32 -3.99
N TRP A 289 14.22 12.34 -5.28
CA TRP A 289 14.07 11.12 -6.06
C TRP A 289 15.23 10.82 -7.01
N PHE A 290 16.10 11.80 -7.31
CA PHE A 290 17.23 11.64 -8.24
C PHE A 290 18.58 12.02 -7.64
N ASP A 291 18.64 12.80 -6.55
CA ASP A 291 19.90 13.06 -5.85
C ASP A 291 20.34 11.80 -5.10
N LYS A 292 21.53 11.28 -5.41
CA LYS A 292 22.07 10.06 -4.81
C LYS A 292 22.38 10.17 -3.32
N ASN A 293 22.46 11.41 -2.79
CA ASN A 293 22.65 11.66 -1.37
C ASN A 293 21.31 11.69 -0.58
N ALA A 294 20.19 11.81 -1.28
CA ALA A 294 18.87 11.76 -0.65
C ALA A 294 18.55 10.34 -0.15
N LYS A 295 17.95 10.26 1.03
CA LYS A 295 17.54 9.01 1.66
C LYS A 295 16.03 8.90 1.64
N THR A 296 15.50 7.77 1.21
CA THR A 296 14.07 7.48 1.23
C THR A 296 13.77 6.36 2.23
N LEU A 297 12.96 6.68 3.24
CA LEU A 297 12.60 5.76 4.32
C LEU A 297 11.12 5.42 4.23
N TYR A 298 10.82 4.13 4.22
CA TYR A 298 9.46 3.59 4.12
C TYR A 298 9.11 2.85 5.41
N PHE A 299 7.95 3.15 6.00
CA PHE A 299 7.43 2.49 7.19
C PHE A 299 6.20 1.67 6.82
N ILE A 300 6.27 0.35 7.00
CA ILE A 300 5.28 -0.59 6.48
C ILE A 300 5.05 -1.77 7.44
N GLY A 301 3.91 -2.44 7.31
CA GLY A 301 3.72 -3.78 7.87
C GLY A 301 4.43 -4.85 7.00
N LYS A 302 4.79 -5.99 7.59
CA LYS A 302 5.51 -7.09 6.92
C LYS A 302 4.84 -7.63 5.66
N ASP A 303 3.53 -7.59 5.61
CA ASP A 303 2.72 -7.98 4.46
C ASP A 303 2.95 -7.12 3.21
N ASN A 304 3.49 -5.92 3.40
CA ASN A 304 3.82 -4.96 2.34
C ASN A 304 5.27 -5.05 1.83
N ILE A 305 6.10 -5.93 2.38
CA ILE A 305 7.51 -6.08 1.96
C ILE A 305 7.64 -6.25 0.45
N PRO A 306 6.93 -7.20 -0.23
CA PRO A 306 7.13 -7.42 -1.67
C PRO A 306 6.78 -6.19 -2.52
N PHE A 307 5.86 -5.35 -2.06
CA PHE A 307 5.49 -4.14 -2.79
C PHE A 307 6.57 -3.05 -2.70
N HIS A 308 7.30 -2.97 -1.60
CA HIS A 308 8.28 -1.91 -1.35
C HIS A 308 9.73 -2.31 -1.69
N THR A 309 10.06 -3.59 -1.63
CA THR A 309 11.42 -4.07 -1.95
C THR A 309 11.56 -4.68 -3.34
N ILE A 310 10.43 -5.05 -3.98
CA ILE A 310 10.42 -5.71 -5.29
C ILE A 310 9.62 -4.88 -6.31
N ILE A 311 8.31 -4.66 -6.07
CA ILE A 311 7.43 -4.03 -7.07
C ILE A 311 7.80 -2.57 -7.29
N LEU A 312 7.86 -1.74 -6.26
CA LEU A 312 8.23 -0.32 -6.39
C LEU A 312 9.61 -0.15 -7.04
N PRO A 313 10.69 -0.80 -6.55
CA PRO A 313 11.99 -0.71 -7.23
C PRO A 313 11.94 -1.12 -8.70
N ALA A 314 11.24 -2.19 -9.06
CA ALA A 314 11.12 -2.64 -10.43
C ALA A 314 10.37 -1.62 -11.31
N LEU A 315 9.28 -1.02 -10.82
CA LEU A 315 8.53 0.03 -11.52
C LEU A 315 9.39 1.27 -11.76
N LEU A 316 10.19 1.69 -10.77
CA LEU A 316 11.11 2.81 -10.90
C LEU A 316 12.22 2.53 -11.91
N LEU A 317 12.84 1.33 -11.83
CA LEU A 317 13.88 0.87 -12.77
C LEU A 317 13.37 0.77 -14.20
N ALA A 318 12.13 0.36 -14.39
CA ALA A 318 11.53 0.14 -15.70
C ALA A 318 11.35 1.43 -16.52
N THR A 319 11.39 2.59 -15.90
CA THR A 319 11.33 3.89 -16.59
C THR A 319 12.66 4.34 -17.19
N HIS A 320 13.79 3.75 -16.76
CA HIS A 320 15.16 4.17 -17.13
C HIS A 320 15.52 5.63 -16.75
N LYS A 321 14.75 6.26 -15.84
CA LYS A 321 14.98 7.66 -15.43
C LYS A 321 16.01 7.85 -14.32
N GLY A 322 16.50 6.76 -13.72
CA GLY A 322 17.53 6.83 -12.69
C GLY A 322 17.01 7.20 -11.30
N TYR A 323 15.74 6.90 -10.99
CA TYR A 323 15.18 7.08 -9.67
C TYR A 323 16.04 6.46 -8.57
N ASN A 324 16.07 7.09 -7.40
CA ASN A 324 16.58 6.47 -6.19
C ASN A 324 15.66 5.33 -5.79
N LEU A 325 16.25 4.18 -5.49
CA LEU A 325 15.52 3.04 -4.92
C LEU A 325 15.39 3.23 -3.40
N PRO A 326 14.45 2.54 -2.74
CA PRO A 326 14.28 2.65 -1.29
C PRO A 326 15.59 2.46 -0.53
N TRP A 327 15.98 3.50 0.24
CA TRP A 327 17.19 3.42 1.06
C TRP A 327 16.97 2.54 2.29
N ASN A 328 15.82 2.66 2.95
CA ASN A 328 15.42 1.80 4.07
C ASN A 328 13.93 1.49 3.97
N VAL A 329 13.55 0.25 4.23
CA VAL A 329 12.17 -0.22 4.34
C VAL A 329 11.99 -0.79 5.73
N SER A 330 11.63 0.07 6.68
CA SER A 330 11.38 -0.28 8.07
C SER A 330 10.08 -1.07 8.18
N THR A 331 10.20 -2.36 8.36
CA THR A 331 9.06 -3.27 8.48
C THR A 331 8.69 -3.51 9.93
N THR A 332 7.39 -3.61 10.20
CA THR A 332 6.87 -4.08 11.49
C THR A 332 6.20 -5.43 11.32
N GLU A 333 6.38 -6.27 12.32
CA GLU A 333 5.55 -7.45 12.54
C GLU A 333 4.14 -7.03 12.98
N PHE A 334 3.23 -7.95 13.26
CA PHE A 334 1.87 -7.57 13.61
C PHE A 334 1.71 -7.21 15.09
N LEU A 335 0.99 -6.13 15.35
CA LEU A 335 0.37 -5.90 16.63
C LEU A 335 -0.89 -6.76 16.69
N GLN A 336 -1.02 -7.62 17.69
CA GLN A 336 -2.18 -8.46 17.95
C GLN A 336 -3.05 -7.86 19.06
N PHE A 337 -4.31 -8.26 19.12
CA PHE A 337 -5.23 -7.94 20.19
C PHE A 337 -5.81 -9.23 20.74
N ARG A 338 -5.58 -9.52 22.02
CA ARG A 338 -5.97 -10.79 22.66
C ARG A 338 -5.45 -12.03 21.92
N GLU A 339 -4.19 -11.98 21.47
CA GLU A 339 -3.52 -13.05 20.72
C GLU A 339 -4.11 -13.33 19.33
N GLU A 340 -5.01 -12.45 18.84
CA GLU A 340 -5.56 -12.51 17.50
C GLU A 340 -5.09 -11.33 16.64
N ALA A 341 -4.99 -11.54 15.35
CA ALA A 341 -4.73 -10.46 14.41
C ALA A 341 -5.89 -9.45 14.41
N PHE A 342 -5.57 -8.16 14.30
CA PHE A 342 -6.57 -7.12 14.09
C PHE A 342 -7.41 -7.44 12.85
N SER A 343 -8.73 -7.39 12.97
CA SER A 343 -9.64 -7.73 11.89
C SER A 343 -10.80 -6.75 11.82
N LYS A 344 -10.84 -5.97 10.74
CA LYS A 344 -11.95 -5.02 10.48
C LYS A 344 -13.29 -5.75 10.32
N SER A 345 -13.32 -6.87 9.60
CA SER A 345 -14.54 -7.64 9.34
C SER A 345 -15.08 -8.36 10.59
N ARG A 346 -14.21 -8.80 11.50
CA ARG A 346 -14.59 -9.47 12.75
C ARG A 346 -14.70 -8.51 13.94
N ARG A 347 -14.42 -7.21 13.75
CA ARG A 347 -14.36 -6.19 14.81
C ARG A 347 -13.41 -6.57 15.98
N ILE A 348 -12.27 -7.15 15.65
CA ILE A 348 -11.22 -7.47 16.61
C ILE A 348 -10.16 -6.39 16.53
N GLY A 349 -10.00 -5.61 17.62
CA GLY A 349 -9.00 -4.56 17.69
C GLY A 349 -9.49 -3.31 18.41
N ILE A 350 -8.69 -2.26 18.35
CA ILE A 350 -9.00 -0.91 18.81
C ILE A 350 -8.72 0.03 17.63
N TRP A 351 -9.72 0.84 17.26
CA TRP A 351 -9.61 1.81 16.18
C TRP A 351 -9.05 3.13 16.71
N ILE A 352 -8.44 3.91 15.83
CA ILE A 352 -7.76 5.15 16.25
C ILE A 352 -8.70 6.22 16.79
N ASP A 353 -9.96 6.23 16.38
CA ASP A 353 -11.01 7.10 16.94
C ASP A 353 -11.41 6.62 18.34
N GLU A 354 -11.72 5.34 18.52
CA GLU A 354 -12.08 4.74 19.80
C GLU A 354 -10.95 4.89 20.85
N ALA A 355 -9.69 4.75 20.41
CA ALA A 355 -8.54 4.92 21.30
C ALA A 355 -8.49 6.33 21.90
N LEU A 356 -8.76 7.38 21.11
CA LEU A 356 -8.76 8.77 21.57
C LEU A 356 -9.93 9.11 22.52
N GLU A 357 -11.02 8.35 22.46
CA GLU A 357 -12.12 8.47 23.42
C GLU A 357 -11.75 7.92 24.81
N LEU A 358 -10.82 6.97 24.85
CA LEU A 358 -10.42 6.29 26.09
C LEU A 358 -9.30 7.03 26.82
N PHE A 359 -8.26 7.46 26.09
CA PHE A 359 -7.06 8.09 26.67
C PHE A 359 -6.47 9.12 25.71
N PRO A 360 -5.76 10.15 26.23
CA PRO A 360 -5.00 11.10 25.42
C PRO A 360 -3.99 10.41 24.49
N ALA A 361 -3.76 11.02 23.31
CA ALA A 361 -2.86 10.47 22.28
C ALA A 361 -1.47 10.13 22.79
N ASP A 362 -0.88 10.92 23.71
CA ASP A 362 0.47 10.73 24.21
C ASP A 362 0.66 9.40 24.93
N TYR A 363 -0.34 8.91 25.69
CA TYR A 363 -0.27 7.62 26.37
C TYR A 363 -0.20 6.49 25.34
N TRP A 364 -1.04 6.55 24.31
CA TRP A 364 -1.03 5.60 23.21
C TRP A 364 0.27 5.66 22.41
N ARG A 365 0.74 6.85 22.08
CA ARG A 365 1.99 7.06 21.33
C ARG A 365 3.15 6.45 22.09
N TYR A 366 3.27 6.72 23.38
CA TYR A 366 4.32 6.16 24.22
C TYR A 366 4.26 4.63 24.25
N TYR A 367 3.10 4.07 24.57
CA TYR A 367 2.93 2.62 24.67
C TYR A 367 3.23 1.89 23.36
N LEU A 368 2.63 2.36 22.27
CA LEU A 368 2.80 1.74 20.94
C LEU A 368 4.26 1.76 20.48
N LEU A 369 4.99 2.84 20.74
CA LEU A 369 6.41 2.96 20.38
C LEU A 369 7.29 2.09 21.27
N ALA A 370 7.03 2.06 22.59
CA ALA A 370 7.77 1.21 23.55
C ALA A 370 7.59 -0.29 23.28
N THR A 371 6.44 -0.67 22.71
CA THR A 371 6.10 -2.08 22.39
C THR A 371 6.05 -2.36 20.89
N ARG A 372 6.68 -1.51 20.07
CA ARG A 372 6.66 -1.64 18.61
C ARG A 372 7.08 -3.05 18.18
N PRO A 373 6.28 -3.74 17.33
CA PRO A 373 6.60 -5.09 16.87
C PRO A 373 7.70 -5.07 15.80
N GLU A 374 8.96 -4.99 16.20
CA GLU A 374 10.10 -4.88 15.28
C GLU A 374 10.57 -6.20 14.70
N THR A 375 10.72 -7.22 15.57
CA THR A 375 11.32 -8.51 15.18
C THR A 375 10.37 -9.70 15.38
N LYS A 376 9.27 -9.49 16.07
CA LYS A 376 8.22 -10.48 16.34
C LYS A 376 6.89 -9.80 16.55
N ASP A 377 5.81 -10.53 16.35
CA ASP A 377 4.47 -10.06 16.69
C ASP A 377 4.40 -9.68 18.18
N THR A 378 3.71 -8.60 18.49
CA THR A 378 3.46 -8.16 19.87
C THR A 378 1.95 -8.18 20.14
N ASN A 379 1.59 -8.39 21.41
CA ASN A 379 0.18 -8.48 21.80
C ASN A 379 -0.19 -7.31 22.70
N PHE A 380 -1.20 -6.53 22.29
CA PHE A 380 -1.79 -5.51 23.12
C PHE A 380 -2.66 -6.14 24.19
N THR A 381 -2.44 -5.76 25.45
CA THR A 381 -3.34 -6.06 26.57
C THR A 381 -3.54 -4.82 27.42
N TRP A 382 -4.73 -4.66 27.96
CA TRP A 382 -5.02 -3.54 28.87
C TRP A 382 -4.13 -3.54 30.11
N ARG A 383 -3.78 -4.73 30.62
CA ARG A 383 -2.87 -4.89 31.77
C ARG A 383 -1.49 -4.29 31.52
N ASN A 384 -1.01 -4.36 30.28
CA ASN A 384 0.32 -3.83 29.94
C ASN A 384 0.26 -2.33 29.59
N PHE A 385 -0.93 -1.84 29.26
CA PHE A 385 -1.14 -0.44 28.89
C PHE A 385 -1.34 0.46 30.12
N ILE A 386 -2.08 -0.02 31.14
CA ILE A 386 -2.34 0.66 32.41
C ILE A 386 -1.20 0.43 33.41
#